data_ca2a93a2e6b7ff2419cffd8a945c641a
#
_entry.id   ca2a93a2e6b7ff2419cffd8a945c641a
#
_cell.length_a   1.000
_cell.length_b   1.000
_cell.length_c   1.000
_cell.angle_alpha   90.00
_cell.angle_beta   90.00
_cell.angle_gamma   90.00
#
_symmetry.space_group_name_H-M   'P 1'
#
loop_
_entity.id
_entity.type
_entity.pdbx_description
1 polymer ?
#
loop_
_entity_poly.entity_id
_entity_poly.type
_entity_poly.pdbx_seq_one_letter_code
_entity_poly.pdbx_strand_id
1 'polypeptide(L)'
;MGDETRIYHGRWRNAEYGEEYYAEVALATLPRDRWGALGLYPEGSTQLGKLEGWVWSAPVTLPAEGCRVVLNAEHPELMRVEISDAGFNLLPGYSDSNSGTPQKGSLDCAVACPSGDLAALGGKQVRIRVHMQRDGASDPRLFAIYLRSDS
;
A
#
# COMPACT_ATOMS: atom_id res chain seq x y z
N MET A 1 -10.86 -2.58 12.44
CA MET A 1 -9.39 -2.72 12.57
C MET A 1 -8.88 -1.45 13.22
N GLY A 2 -7.93 -1.54 14.18
CA GLY A 2 -7.36 -0.32 14.78
C GLY A 2 -6.42 0.42 13.83
N ASP A 3 -6.05 1.65 14.17
CA ASP A 3 -5.19 2.50 13.34
C ASP A 3 -3.71 2.41 13.72
N GLU A 4 -3.39 1.52 14.66
CA GLU A 4 -2.04 1.33 15.17
C GLU A 4 -1.60 -0.13 15.05
N THR A 5 -0.35 -0.31 14.70
CA THR A 5 0.42 -1.52 14.91
C THR A 5 1.17 -1.39 16.23
N ARG A 6 0.98 -2.34 17.13
CA ARG A 6 1.61 -2.37 18.45
C ARG A 6 2.67 -3.45 18.50
N ILE A 7 3.86 -3.09 18.92
CA ILE A 7 5.01 -3.97 19.02
C ILE A 7 5.42 -4.04 20.49
N TYR A 8 5.24 -5.18 21.09
CA TYR A 8 5.75 -5.46 22.43
C TYR A 8 7.15 -6.06 22.30
N HIS A 9 8.11 -5.50 22.99
CA HIS A 9 9.47 -6.03 22.99
C HIS A 9 10.04 -6.05 24.41
N GLY A 10 10.86 -7.06 24.65
CA GLY A 10 11.63 -7.15 25.89
C GLY A 10 12.95 -6.39 25.75
N ARG A 11 13.30 -5.63 26.77
CA ARG A 11 14.62 -5.03 26.90
C ARG A 11 15.31 -5.60 28.13
N TRP A 12 16.50 -6.11 27.92
CA TRP A 12 17.38 -6.52 29.00
C TRP A 12 18.28 -5.34 29.35
N ARG A 13 18.35 -5.01 30.64
CA ARG A 13 19.29 -4.03 31.18
C ARG A 13 20.27 -4.71 32.10
N ASN A 14 21.47 -4.16 32.18
CA ASN A 14 22.55 -4.63 33.05
C ASN A 14 22.88 -6.12 32.80
N ALA A 15 22.98 -6.51 31.51
CA ALA A 15 23.34 -7.88 31.14
C ALA A 15 24.82 -8.20 31.35
N GLU A 16 25.57 -7.38 32.07
CA GLU A 16 26.95 -7.66 32.44
C GLU A 16 27.00 -8.68 33.58
N TYR A 17 27.99 -9.54 33.54
CA TYR A 17 28.12 -10.69 34.43
C TYR A 17 28.30 -10.22 35.88
N GLY A 18 27.34 -10.54 36.74
CA GLY A 18 27.42 -10.29 38.18
C GLY A 18 26.57 -9.13 38.70
N GLU A 19 25.86 -8.41 37.81
CA GLU A 19 24.91 -7.37 38.24
C GLU A 19 23.46 -7.88 38.23
N GLU A 20 22.59 -7.27 39.02
CA GLU A 20 21.15 -7.49 38.92
C GLU A 20 20.68 -7.08 37.53
N TYR A 21 20.24 -8.05 36.73
CA TYR A 21 19.60 -7.77 35.47
C TYR A 21 18.09 -7.94 35.59
N TYR A 22 17.39 -7.05 34.96
CA TYR A 22 15.94 -7.09 34.89
C TYR A 22 15.46 -6.91 33.46
N ALA A 23 14.31 -7.51 33.18
CA ALA A 23 13.65 -7.36 31.91
C ALA A 23 12.52 -6.34 32.03
N GLU A 24 12.44 -5.46 31.06
CA GLU A 24 11.32 -4.54 30.90
C GLU A 24 10.52 -4.93 29.67
N VAL A 25 9.20 -4.81 29.74
CA VAL A 25 8.35 -4.87 28.58
C VAL A 25 8.13 -3.45 28.10
N ALA A 26 8.56 -3.17 26.89
CA ALA A 26 8.35 -1.90 26.24
C ALA A 26 7.32 -2.05 25.10
N LEU A 27 6.61 -0.97 24.84
CA LEU A 27 5.65 -0.85 23.73
C LEU A 27 6.17 0.19 22.75
N ALA A 28 6.31 -0.22 21.50
CA ALA A 28 6.45 0.69 20.38
C ALA A 28 5.17 0.68 19.56
N THR A 29 4.77 1.82 19.05
CA THR A 29 3.62 1.95 18.16
C THR A 29 4.00 2.62 16.86
N LEU A 30 3.36 2.22 15.78
CA LEU A 30 3.43 2.88 14.48
C LEU A 30 2.03 2.88 13.85
N PRO A 31 1.74 3.77 12.91
CA PRO A 31 0.50 3.72 12.16
C PRO A 31 0.32 2.35 11.51
N ARG A 32 -0.92 1.87 11.42
CA ARG A 32 -1.25 0.54 10.90
C ARG A 32 -0.51 0.22 9.60
N ASP A 33 0.19 -0.93 9.57
CA ASP A 33 0.90 -1.49 8.41
C ASP A 33 1.98 -0.59 7.79
N ARG A 34 2.50 0.39 8.55
CA ARG A 34 3.57 1.30 8.08
C ARG A 34 4.97 0.87 8.53
N TRP A 35 5.29 -0.40 8.31
CA TRP A 35 6.63 -0.95 8.57
C TRP A 35 7.69 -0.45 7.60
N GLY A 36 7.29 -0.11 6.39
CA GLY A 36 8.11 0.41 5.31
C GLY A 36 7.22 0.89 4.18
N ALA A 37 7.76 1.70 3.29
CA ALA A 37 7.05 2.23 2.14
C ALA A 37 7.75 1.87 0.83
N LEU A 38 6.96 1.66 -0.20
CA LEU A 38 7.41 1.70 -1.58
C LEU A 38 7.23 3.15 -2.09
N GLY A 39 8.26 3.70 -2.69
CA GLY A 39 8.27 5.06 -3.21
C GLY A 39 9.16 5.18 -4.42
N LEU A 40 9.28 6.39 -4.94
CA LEU A 40 10.17 6.70 -6.05
C LEU A 40 11.61 6.84 -5.55
N TYR A 41 12.57 6.72 -6.46
CA TYR A 41 13.97 6.98 -6.14
C TYR A 41 14.16 8.41 -5.63
N PRO A 42 15.07 8.64 -4.67
CA PRO A 42 15.38 9.98 -4.20
C PRO A 42 15.79 10.89 -5.34
N GLU A 43 15.42 12.16 -5.24
CA GLU A 43 15.88 13.19 -6.17
C GLU A 43 17.42 13.25 -6.16
N GLY A 44 18.03 13.36 -7.34
CA GLY A 44 19.48 13.38 -7.50
C GLY A 44 20.17 12.01 -7.49
N SER A 45 19.44 10.90 -7.35
CA SER A 45 20.02 9.59 -7.59
C SER A 45 20.41 9.47 -9.07
N THR A 46 21.61 8.98 -9.35
CA THR A 46 22.13 8.80 -10.73
C THR A 46 21.29 7.81 -11.56
N GLN A 47 20.42 7.11 -10.91
CA GLN A 47 19.53 6.14 -11.52
C GLN A 47 18.21 6.77 -11.89
N LEU A 48 18.12 7.89 -12.43
CA LEU A 48 16.93 8.08 -13.13
C LEU A 48 16.16 9.34 -12.90
N GLY A 49 16.38 10.33 -12.60
CA GLY A 49 15.49 11.48 -12.74
C GLY A 49 14.04 11.13 -13.17
N LYS A 50 13.59 9.91 -12.86
CA LYS A 50 12.25 9.42 -13.14
C LYS A 50 11.33 9.99 -12.09
N LEU A 51 10.46 10.86 -12.56
CA LEU A 51 9.40 11.45 -11.77
C LEU A 51 8.23 10.47 -11.56
N GLU A 52 8.32 9.27 -12.15
CA GLU A 52 7.25 8.27 -12.12
C GLU A 52 7.77 6.84 -11.97
N GLY A 53 6.93 5.98 -11.45
CA GLY A 53 7.18 4.56 -11.30
C GLY A 53 5.91 3.80 -11.01
N TRP A 54 6.00 2.47 -10.99
CA TRP A 54 4.87 1.62 -10.65
C TRP A 54 5.31 0.39 -9.87
N VAL A 55 4.38 -0.14 -9.10
CA VAL A 55 4.53 -1.41 -8.39
C VAL A 55 3.37 -2.33 -8.74
N TRP A 56 3.67 -3.63 -8.83
CA TRP A 56 2.71 -4.68 -9.10
C TRP A 56 2.52 -5.57 -7.88
N SER A 57 1.28 -5.92 -7.58
CA SER A 57 1.02 -6.97 -6.59
C SER A 57 1.42 -8.35 -7.13
N ALA A 58 1.57 -9.32 -6.23
CA ALA A 58 1.43 -10.72 -6.61
C ALA A 58 0.02 -10.96 -7.19
N PRO A 59 -0.20 -12.05 -7.96
CA PRO A 59 -1.55 -12.42 -8.38
C PRO A 59 -2.44 -12.67 -7.15
N VAL A 60 -3.62 -12.07 -7.13
CA VAL A 60 -4.62 -12.25 -6.09
C VAL A 60 -5.94 -12.68 -6.71
N THR A 61 -6.66 -13.59 -6.07
CA THR A 61 -8.02 -13.95 -6.47
C THR A 61 -8.99 -13.01 -5.76
N LEU A 62 -9.79 -12.28 -6.54
CA LEU A 62 -10.78 -11.36 -5.98
C LEU A 62 -11.94 -12.14 -5.35
N PRO A 63 -12.53 -11.62 -4.24
CA PRO A 63 -13.77 -12.16 -3.67
C PRO A 63 -14.88 -12.28 -4.75
N ALA A 64 -15.65 -13.35 -4.70
CA ALA A 64 -16.70 -13.60 -5.69
C ALA A 64 -17.81 -12.55 -5.68
N GLU A 65 -18.10 -12.00 -4.51
CA GLU A 65 -19.08 -10.94 -4.25
C GLU A 65 -18.59 -9.54 -4.68
N GLY A 66 -17.35 -9.45 -5.10
CA GLY A 66 -16.71 -8.18 -5.40
C GLY A 66 -15.98 -7.57 -4.18
N CYS A 67 -15.21 -6.56 -4.46
CA CYS A 67 -14.48 -5.82 -3.45
C CYS A 67 -14.07 -4.46 -4.00
N ARG A 68 -13.61 -3.59 -3.12
CA ARG A 68 -12.93 -2.34 -3.47
C ARG A 68 -11.46 -2.38 -3.06
N VAL A 69 -10.64 -1.70 -3.82
CA VAL A 69 -9.25 -1.47 -3.45
C VAL A 69 -9.15 -0.28 -2.49
N VAL A 70 -8.36 -0.44 -1.45
CA VAL A 70 -8.06 0.63 -0.49
C VAL A 70 -6.55 0.69 -0.31
N LEU A 71 -5.97 1.87 -0.38
CA LEU A 71 -4.54 2.07 -0.17
C LEU A 71 -4.26 2.63 1.23
N ASN A 72 -3.19 2.18 1.84
CA ASN A 72 -2.52 2.89 2.92
C ASN A 72 -1.35 3.63 2.28
N ALA A 73 -1.44 4.95 2.20
CA ALA A 73 -0.51 5.73 1.40
C ALA A 73 -0.34 7.16 1.93
N GLU A 74 0.79 7.77 1.61
CA GLU A 74 1.03 9.21 1.67
C GLU A 74 1.00 9.77 0.26
N HIS A 75 0.45 10.97 0.09
CA HIS A 75 0.22 11.60 -1.21
C HIS A 75 -0.54 10.71 -2.21
N PRO A 76 -1.70 10.14 -1.81
CA PRO A 76 -2.50 9.26 -2.68
C PRO A 76 -3.00 9.98 -3.94
N GLU A 77 -3.12 11.30 -3.93
CA GLU A 77 -3.46 12.13 -5.09
C GLU A 77 -2.44 12.04 -6.24
N LEU A 78 -1.23 11.57 -5.93
CA LEU A 78 -0.15 11.34 -6.89
C LEU A 78 -0.09 9.87 -7.37
N MET A 79 -1.14 9.12 -7.09
CA MET A 79 -1.24 7.71 -7.45
C MET A 79 -2.45 7.44 -8.33
N ARG A 80 -2.37 6.39 -9.14
CA ARG A 80 -3.50 5.76 -9.82
C ARG A 80 -3.39 4.24 -9.74
N VAL A 81 -4.52 3.59 -9.72
CA VAL A 81 -4.62 2.14 -9.59
C VAL A 81 -5.17 1.54 -10.87
N GLU A 82 -4.52 0.52 -11.36
CA GLU A 82 -4.91 -0.22 -12.55
C GLU A 82 -4.95 -1.71 -12.26
N ILE A 83 -5.78 -2.41 -12.98
CA ILE A 83 -5.95 -3.86 -12.83
C ILE A 83 -5.51 -4.55 -14.12
N SER A 84 -4.78 -5.65 -13.97
CA SER A 84 -4.41 -6.54 -15.06
C SER A 84 -4.89 -7.97 -14.78
N ASP A 85 -4.83 -8.80 -15.79
CA ASP A 85 -4.86 -10.24 -15.59
C ASP A 85 -3.57 -10.73 -14.90
N ALA A 86 -3.49 -12.02 -14.60
CA ALA A 86 -2.31 -12.63 -13.96
C ALA A 86 -1.05 -12.56 -14.85
N GLY A 87 -1.21 -12.38 -16.16
CA GLY A 87 -0.15 -12.26 -17.16
C GLY A 87 0.35 -10.84 -17.41
N PHE A 88 -0.02 -9.87 -16.57
CA PHE A 88 0.32 -8.43 -16.70
C PHE A 88 -0.36 -7.70 -17.86
N ASN A 89 -1.39 -8.29 -18.50
CA ASN A 89 -2.16 -7.57 -19.51
C ASN A 89 -3.18 -6.68 -18.80
N LEU A 90 -3.06 -5.37 -18.97
CA LEU A 90 -3.98 -4.40 -18.39
C LEU A 90 -5.40 -4.59 -18.93
N LEU A 91 -6.38 -4.52 -18.04
CA LEU A 91 -7.80 -4.64 -18.40
C LEU A 91 -8.35 -3.28 -18.81
N PRO A 92 -8.88 -3.12 -20.06
CA PRO A 92 -9.28 -1.80 -20.59
C PRO A 92 -10.33 -1.09 -19.75
N GLY A 93 -11.17 -1.80 -19.01
CA GLY A 93 -12.14 -1.20 -18.08
C GLY A 93 -11.54 -0.66 -16.78
N TYR A 94 -10.27 -0.94 -16.51
CA TYR A 94 -9.59 -0.64 -15.24
C TYR A 94 -8.17 -0.11 -15.43
N SER A 95 -7.90 0.49 -16.55
CA SER A 95 -6.58 1.04 -16.90
C SER A 95 -6.70 2.31 -17.73
N ASP A 96 -5.61 3.02 -17.92
CA ASP A 96 -5.51 4.26 -18.66
C ASP A 96 -6.53 5.31 -18.17
N SER A 97 -7.45 5.74 -19.04
CA SER A 97 -8.53 6.67 -18.68
C SER A 97 -9.55 6.09 -17.69
N ASN A 98 -9.57 4.78 -17.52
CA ASN A 98 -10.43 4.05 -16.58
C ASN A 98 -9.68 3.61 -15.32
N SER A 99 -8.48 4.12 -15.09
CA SER A 99 -7.72 3.88 -13.88
C SER A 99 -8.47 4.34 -12.63
N GLY A 100 -8.34 3.59 -11.56
CA GLY A 100 -8.89 3.99 -10.27
C GLY A 100 -8.08 5.15 -9.67
N THR A 101 -8.79 6.11 -9.09
CA THR A 101 -8.19 7.26 -8.41
C THR A 101 -8.36 7.10 -6.90
N PRO A 102 -7.26 7.05 -6.12
CA PRO A 102 -7.36 7.03 -4.67
C PRO A 102 -7.97 8.33 -4.15
N GLN A 103 -8.91 8.21 -3.23
CA GLN A 103 -9.51 9.34 -2.54
C GLN A 103 -8.55 9.87 -1.47
N LYS A 104 -8.76 11.12 -1.07
CA LYS A 104 -7.99 11.74 0.01
C LYS A 104 -8.09 10.92 1.29
N GLY A 105 -6.97 10.65 1.90
CA GLY A 105 -6.86 9.84 3.11
C GLY A 105 -5.40 9.57 3.44
N SER A 106 -5.17 8.64 4.35
CA SER A 106 -3.84 8.21 4.75
C SER A 106 -3.79 6.70 4.98
N LEU A 107 -4.49 6.19 5.99
CA LEU A 107 -4.53 4.76 6.31
C LEU A 107 -5.54 3.99 5.44
N ASP A 108 -6.57 4.67 4.95
CA ASP A 108 -7.70 4.10 4.22
C ASP A 108 -8.10 5.02 3.05
N CYS A 109 -7.28 5.04 2.00
CA CYS A 109 -7.56 5.77 0.77
C CYS A 109 -8.38 4.88 -0.15
N ALA A 110 -9.69 4.99 -0.13
CA ALA A 110 -10.56 4.24 -1.04
C ALA A 110 -10.28 4.61 -2.50
N VAL A 111 -10.17 3.62 -3.36
CA VAL A 111 -9.93 3.81 -4.79
C VAL A 111 -11.28 3.87 -5.52
N ALA A 112 -11.56 5.02 -6.13
CA ALA A 112 -12.72 5.20 -6.98
C ALA A 112 -12.39 4.75 -8.40
N CYS A 113 -13.02 3.67 -8.87
CA CYS A 113 -12.88 3.18 -10.24
C CYS A 113 -14.04 3.71 -11.10
N PRO A 114 -13.79 4.29 -12.29
CA PRO A 114 -14.86 4.75 -13.18
C PRO A 114 -15.83 3.65 -13.59
N SER A 115 -15.35 2.41 -13.68
CA SER A 115 -16.16 1.22 -14.00
C SER A 115 -16.97 0.69 -12.80
N GLY A 116 -16.93 1.37 -11.65
CA GLY A 116 -17.55 0.91 -10.42
C GLY A 116 -16.62 0.03 -9.58
N ASP A 117 -17.20 -0.89 -8.83
CA ASP A 117 -16.45 -1.84 -8.03
C ASP A 117 -15.83 -2.97 -8.91
N LEU A 118 -15.07 -3.84 -8.27
CA LEU A 118 -14.45 -4.97 -8.95
C LEU A 118 -15.36 -6.21 -9.03
N ALA A 119 -16.68 -6.07 -8.85
CA ALA A 119 -17.61 -7.20 -8.85
C ALA A 119 -17.59 -7.98 -10.18
N ALA A 120 -17.44 -7.28 -11.30
CA ALA A 120 -17.32 -7.92 -12.62
C ALA A 120 -16.06 -8.80 -12.77
N LEU A 121 -15.12 -8.65 -11.88
CA LEU A 121 -13.88 -9.43 -11.81
C LEU A 121 -13.91 -10.46 -10.66
N GLY A 122 -15.04 -10.60 -9.96
CA GLY A 122 -15.18 -11.53 -8.85
C GLY A 122 -14.77 -12.96 -9.23
N GLY A 123 -14.01 -13.61 -8.34
CA GLY A 123 -13.45 -14.94 -8.55
C GLY A 123 -12.28 -15.02 -9.55
N LYS A 124 -11.95 -13.95 -10.25
CA LYS A 124 -10.84 -13.93 -11.19
C LYS A 124 -9.51 -13.65 -10.48
N GLN A 125 -8.44 -14.21 -11.03
CA GLN A 125 -7.09 -13.89 -10.60
C GLN A 125 -6.57 -12.67 -11.35
N VAL A 126 -6.20 -11.63 -10.61
CA VAL A 126 -5.74 -10.34 -11.13
C VAL A 126 -4.47 -9.90 -10.46
N ARG A 127 -3.84 -8.87 -11.00
CA ARG A 127 -2.79 -8.09 -10.34
C ARG A 127 -3.24 -6.64 -10.22
N ILE A 128 -2.84 -6.00 -9.16
CA ILE A 128 -3.06 -4.58 -8.92
C ILE A 128 -1.75 -3.85 -9.24
N ARG A 129 -1.82 -2.88 -10.15
CA ARG A 129 -0.72 -1.95 -10.43
C ARG A 129 -1.02 -0.62 -9.78
N VAL A 130 -0.11 -0.14 -8.95
CA VAL A 130 -0.15 1.23 -8.44
C VAL A 130 0.92 2.03 -9.19
N HIS A 131 0.50 2.99 -9.96
CA HIS A 131 1.36 3.96 -10.60
C HIS A 131 1.52 5.17 -9.68
N MET A 132 2.73 5.66 -9.54
CA MET A 132 3.10 6.78 -8.68
C MET A 132 3.81 7.84 -9.52
N GLN A 133 3.50 9.09 -9.27
CA GLN A 133 4.14 10.22 -9.94
C GLN A 133 4.52 11.27 -8.90
N ARG A 134 5.75 11.77 -8.95
CA ARG A 134 6.21 12.87 -8.11
C ARG A 134 5.69 14.19 -8.66
N ASP A 135 5.27 15.07 -7.76
CA ASP A 135 4.94 16.45 -8.09
C ASP A 135 5.71 17.41 -7.18
N GLY A 136 6.69 18.09 -7.76
CA GLY A 136 7.58 18.98 -7.00
C GLY A 136 8.28 18.28 -5.86
N ALA A 137 8.06 18.77 -4.63
CA ALA A 137 8.64 18.22 -3.41
C ALA A 137 7.83 17.06 -2.80
N SER A 138 6.68 16.71 -3.38
CA SER A 138 5.80 15.69 -2.83
C SER A 138 6.12 14.31 -3.40
N ASP A 139 6.50 13.40 -2.51
CA ASP A 139 6.82 12.02 -2.83
C ASP A 139 5.69 11.08 -2.42
N PRO A 140 5.05 10.39 -3.37
CA PRO A 140 4.07 9.37 -3.03
C PRO A 140 4.72 8.18 -2.33
N ARG A 141 4.08 7.66 -1.27
CA ARG A 141 4.53 6.48 -0.54
C ARG A 141 3.39 5.51 -0.35
N LEU A 142 3.57 4.29 -0.80
CA LEU A 142 2.63 3.20 -0.65
C LEU A 142 3.09 2.25 0.45
N PHE A 143 2.27 2.03 1.47
CA PHE A 143 2.55 1.14 2.59
C PHE A 143 1.84 -0.20 2.45
N ALA A 144 0.55 -0.19 2.07
CA ALA A 144 -0.23 -1.41 1.88
C ALA A 144 -1.35 -1.22 0.86
N ILE A 145 -1.79 -2.35 0.30
CA ILE A 145 -2.97 -2.45 -0.55
C ILE A 145 -3.94 -3.43 0.13
N TYR A 146 -5.18 -3.01 0.34
CA TYR A 146 -6.23 -3.85 0.90
C TYR A 146 -7.33 -4.11 -0.13
N LEU A 147 -7.89 -5.30 -0.07
CA LEU A 147 -9.14 -5.66 -0.72
C LEU A 147 -10.22 -5.72 0.36
N ARG A 148 -11.23 -4.87 0.25
CA ARG A 148 -12.33 -4.83 1.22
C ARG A 148 -13.64 -5.20 0.53
N SER A 149 -14.30 -6.22 1.07
CA SER A 149 -15.68 -6.54 0.69
C SER A 149 -16.60 -5.44 1.24
N ASP A 150 -17.63 -5.09 0.50
CA ASP A 150 -18.73 -4.29 1.00
C ASP A 150 -19.63 -5.24 1.79
N SER A 151 -19.43 -5.27 3.11
CA SER A 151 -20.29 -6.00 4.05
C SER A 151 -21.35 -5.08 4.63
#